data_65421667b00b673d63ab5afd4d925999
#
_entry.id   65421667b00b673d63ab5afd4d925999
#
_cell.length_a   1.000
_cell.length_b   1.000
_cell.length_c   1.000
_cell.angle_alpha   90.00
_cell.angle_beta   90.00
_cell.angle_gamma   90.00
#
_symmetry.space_group_name_H-M   'P 1'
#
loop_
_entity.id
_entity.type
_entity.pdbx_description
1 polymer ?
#
loop_
_entity_poly.entity_id
_entity_poly.type
_entity_poly.pdbx_seq_one_letter_code
_entity_poly.pdbx_strand_id
1 'polypeptide(L)'
;MKIEVTQKDIEKGVQGECTLCPIALAFKRSTNFKLVYVNCTSISVLQYGKGLKSYELPKKAQTFVNRFDKNKTVKPFSFQLEKL
;
A
#
# COMPACT_ATOMS: atom_id res chain seq x y z
N MET A 1 1.46 1.57 13.07
CA MET A 1 0.43 0.73 12.42
C MET A 1 1.13 -0.32 11.56
N LYS A 2 0.84 -1.57 11.80
CA LYS A 2 1.44 -2.67 11.03
C LYS A 2 0.54 -3.04 9.85
N ILE A 3 1.10 -3.08 8.66
CA ILE A 3 0.39 -3.46 7.45
C ILE A 3 0.97 -4.78 6.94
N GLU A 4 0.11 -5.75 6.75
CA GLU A 4 0.50 -7.09 6.34
C GLU A 4 0.01 -7.36 4.92
N VAL A 5 0.95 -7.52 3.99
CA VAL A 5 0.65 -7.79 2.58
C VAL A 5 0.70 -9.29 2.39
N THR A 6 -0.44 -9.87 2.05
CA THR A 6 -0.58 -11.32 1.90
C THR A 6 -0.42 -11.77 0.46
N GLN A 7 -0.30 -13.08 0.25
CA GLN A 7 -0.26 -13.64 -1.09
C GLN A 7 -1.54 -13.31 -1.88
N LYS A 8 -2.68 -13.28 -1.21
CA LYS A 8 -3.94 -12.89 -1.86
C LYS A 8 -3.90 -11.46 -2.37
N ASP A 9 -3.29 -10.56 -1.60
CA ASP A 9 -3.14 -9.17 -2.04
C ASP A 9 -2.30 -9.09 -3.30
N ILE A 10 -1.24 -9.88 -3.36
CA ILE A 10 -0.36 -9.92 -4.53
C ILE A 10 -1.11 -10.46 -5.75
N GLU A 11 -1.91 -11.51 -5.56
CA GLU A 11 -2.67 -12.12 -6.66
C GLU A 11 -3.78 -11.22 -7.17
N LYS A 12 -4.42 -10.46 -6.29
CA LYS A 12 -5.52 -9.56 -6.66
C LYS A 12 -5.06 -8.18 -7.07
N GLY A 13 -3.83 -7.82 -6.75
CA GLY A 13 -3.30 -6.49 -7.05
C GLY A 13 -3.14 -6.28 -8.55
N VAL A 14 -3.27 -5.03 -8.98
CA VAL A 14 -3.16 -4.64 -10.38
C VAL A 14 -1.96 -3.72 -10.54
N GLN A 15 -1.07 -4.06 -11.48
CA GLN A 15 0.11 -3.27 -11.78
C GLN A 15 -0.28 -1.89 -12.30
N GLY A 16 0.46 -0.87 -11.85
CA GLY A 16 0.26 0.49 -12.31
C GLY A 16 -0.99 1.18 -11.79
N GLU A 17 -1.76 0.51 -10.94
CA GLU A 17 -2.98 1.07 -10.37
C GLU A 17 -2.74 1.44 -8.90
N CYS A 18 -2.69 2.75 -8.62
CA CYS A 18 -2.39 3.27 -7.28
C CYS A 18 -3.39 2.82 -6.22
N THR A 19 -4.62 2.56 -6.61
CA THR A 19 -5.69 2.19 -5.69
C THR A 19 -5.89 0.69 -5.58
N LEU A 20 -5.27 -0.10 -6.45
CA LEU A 20 -5.46 -1.55 -6.55
C LEU A 20 -4.17 -2.34 -6.42
N CYS A 21 -3.06 -1.71 -6.05
CA CYS A 21 -1.82 -2.46 -5.82
C CYS A 21 -1.94 -3.27 -4.53
N PRO A 22 -1.09 -4.29 -4.33
CA PRO A 22 -1.19 -5.14 -3.14
C PRO A 22 -1.11 -4.38 -1.83
N ILE A 23 -0.30 -3.34 -1.74
CA ILE A 23 -0.19 -2.53 -0.53
C ILE A 23 -1.50 -1.76 -0.27
N ALA A 24 -2.11 -1.22 -1.32
CA ALA A 24 -3.40 -0.53 -1.18
C ALA A 24 -4.49 -1.49 -0.66
N LEU A 25 -4.52 -2.71 -1.21
CA LEU A 25 -5.48 -3.72 -0.77
C LEU A 25 -5.26 -4.10 0.70
N ALA A 26 -4.00 -4.29 1.09
CA ALA A 26 -3.66 -4.63 2.47
C ALA A 26 -4.04 -3.49 3.43
N PHE A 27 -3.78 -2.25 3.03
CA PHE A 27 -4.10 -1.09 3.86
C PHE A 27 -5.62 -0.95 4.03
N LYS A 28 -6.38 -1.12 2.97
CA LYS A 28 -7.85 -1.07 3.04
C LYS A 28 -8.42 -2.14 3.97
N ARG A 29 -7.84 -3.34 3.96
CA ARG A 29 -8.28 -4.41 4.84
C ARG A 29 -7.93 -4.13 6.30
N SER A 30 -6.77 -3.54 6.55
CA SER A 30 -6.30 -3.25 7.91
C SER A 30 -6.93 -2.01 8.54
N THR A 31 -7.60 -1.20 7.73
CA THR A 31 -8.23 0.05 8.16
C THR A 31 -9.62 0.15 7.56
N ASN A 32 -10.34 1.18 7.95
CA ASN A 32 -11.68 1.43 7.38
C ASN A 32 -11.67 2.47 6.27
N PHE A 33 -10.50 2.84 5.78
CA PHE A 33 -10.41 3.81 4.69
C PHE A 33 -10.80 3.17 3.37
N LYS A 34 -11.67 3.83 2.64
CA LYS A 34 -12.14 3.35 1.33
C LYS A 34 -11.31 3.87 0.17
N LEU A 35 -10.69 5.02 0.34
CA LEU A 35 -9.85 5.61 -0.70
C LEU A 35 -8.41 5.61 -0.22
N VAL A 36 -7.60 4.79 -0.85
CA VAL A 36 -6.17 4.63 -0.55
C VAL A 36 -5.41 4.68 -1.87
N TYR A 37 -4.43 5.58 -1.94
CA TYR A 37 -3.56 5.73 -3.12
C TYR A 37 -2.13 5.41 -2.72
N VAL A 38 -1.51 4.50 -3.44
CA VAL A 38 -0.11 4.12 -3.19
C VAL A 38 0.72 4.54 -4.39
N ASN A 39 1.72 5.40 -4.14
CA ASN A 39 2.72 5.71 -5.16
C ASN A 39 4.05 5.04 -4.77
N CYS A 40 5.12 5.33 -5.50
CA CYS A 40 6.40 4.64 -5.28
C CYS A 40 7.09 5.04 -3.97
N THR A 41 6.67 6.11 -3.31
CA THR A 41 7.33 6.60 -2.08
C THR A 41 6.38 6.81 -0.92
N SER A 42 5.07 6.89 -1.16
CA SER A 42 4.13 7.21 -0.10
C SER A 42 2.78 6.54 -0.32
N ILE A 43 2.00 6.54 0.74
CA ILE A 43 0.62 6.08 0.71
C ILE A 43 -0.25 7.24 1.19
N SER A 44 -1.31 7.52 0.45
CA SER A 44 -2.22 8.62 0.76
C SER A 44 -3.61 8.07 1.00
N VAL A 45 -4.28 8.57 2.03
CA VAL A 45 -5.61 8.12 2.39
C VAL A 45 -6.51 9.34 2.55
N LEU A 46 -7.78 9.17 2.16
CA LEU A 46 -8.78 10.20 2.38
C LEU A 46 -9.47 9.93 3.70
N GLN A 47 -9.27 10.83 4.66
CA GLN A 47 -9.95 10.76 5.95
C GLN A 47 -11.19 11.61 5.92
N TYR A 48 -12.30 11.01 6.33
CA TYR A 48 -13.57 11.70 6.38
C TYR A 48 -13.48 12.92 7.31
N GLY A 49 -13.80 14.10 6.78
CA GLY A 49 -13.76 15.33 7.54
C GLY A 49 -12.39 15.94 7.79
N LYS A 50 -11.31 15.23 7.39
CA LYS A 50 -9.93 15.67 7.64
C LYS A 50 -9.11 15.83 6.38
N GLY A 51 -9.67 15.52 5.22
CA GLY A 51 -8.98 15.62 3.95
C GLY A 51 -7.98 14.51 3.72
N LEU A 52 -7.04 14.77 2.82
CA LEU A 52 -6.05 13.78 2.39
C LEU A 52 -4.87 13.78 3.34
N LYS A 53 -4.48 12.58 3.80
CA LYS A 53 -3.28 12.39 4.62
C LYS A 53 -2.32 11.45 3.91
N SER A 54 -1.03 11.76 4.01
CA SER A 54 0.01 10.96 3.38
C SER A 54 0.97 10.42 4.42
N TYR A 55 1.44 9.19 4.20
CA TYR A 55 2.43 8.52 5.02
C TYR A 55 3.58 8.09 4.11
N GLU A 56 4.81 8.30 4.58
CA GLU A 56 5.96 7.84 3.82
C GLU A 56 6.09 6.33 3.96
N LEU A 57 6.29 5.65 2.82
CA LEU A 57 6.52 4.20 2.83
C LEU A 57 7.95 3.91 3.27
N PRO A 58 8.16 2.91 4.16
CA PRO A 58 9.51 2.46 4.44
C PRO A 58 10.15 1.85 3.19
N LYS A 59 11.48 1.79 3.20
CA LYS A 59 12.24 1.36 2.02
C LYS A 59 11.81 0.00 1.47
N LYS A 60 11.55 -0.96 2.35
CA LYS A 60 11.13 -2.28 1.88
C LYS A 60 9.78 -2.25 1.17
N ALA A 61 8.88 -1.36 1.57
CA ALA A 61 7.61 -1.20 0.89
C ALA A 61 7.80 -0.50 -0.45
N GLN A 62 8.67 0.49 -0.52
CA GLN A 62 9.00 1.16 -1.78
C GLN A 62 9.61 0.17 -2.77
N THR A 63 10.51 -0.68 -2.31
CA THR A 63 11.10 -1.72 -3.14
C THR A 63 10.04 -2.69 -3.65
N PHE A 64 9.11 -3.08 -2.79
CA PHE A 64 8.00 -3.95 -3.18
C PHE A 64 7.17 -3.32 -4.30
N VAL A 65 6.77 -2.06 -4.15
CA VAL A 65 5.96 -1.37 -5.17
C VAL A 65 6.70 -1.33 -6.50
N ASN A 66 7.98 -0.98 -6.46
CA ASN A 66 8.79 -0.89 -7.67
C ASN A 66 8.90 -2.23 -8.39
N ARG A 67 9.16 -3.30 -7.64
CA ARG A 67 9.26 -4.64 -8.22
C ARG A 67 7.92 -5.12 -8.77
N PHE A 68 6.85 -4.90 -8.03
CA PHE A 68 5.51 -5.31 -8.46
C PHE A 68 5.12 -4.62 -9.77
N ASP A 69 5.35 -3.31 -9.86
CA ASP A 69 4.99 -2.54 -11.07
C ASP A 69 5.83 -2.93 -12.28
N LYS A 70 7.03 -3.47 -12.06
CA LYS A 70 7.88 -3.97 -13.14
C LYS A 70 7.68 -5.45 -13.46
N ASN A 71 6.63 -6.05 -12.92
CA ASN A 71 6.29 -7.46 -13.11
C ASN A 71 7.39 -8.41 -12.60
N LYS A 72 8.10 -8.00 -11.56
CA LYS A 72 9.10 -8.85 -10.91
C LYS A 72 8.45 -9.66 -9.80
N THR A 73 9.05 -10.81 -9.49
CA THR A 73 8.56 -11.64 -8.40
C THR A 73 8.62 -10.90 -7.07
N VAL A 74 7.50 -10.91 -6.34
CA VAL A 74 7.41 -10.35 -4.99
C VAL A 74 6.84 -11.39 -4.05
N LYS A 75 7.14 -11.22 -2.76
CA LYS A 75 6.70 -12.14 -1.71
C LYS A 75 5.84 -11.40 -0.70
N PRO A 76 4.95 -12.09 0.01
CA PRO A 76 4.24 -11.50 1.13
C PRO A 76 5.21 -10.91 2.15
N PHE A 77 4.83 -9.78 2.75
CA PHE A 77 5.66 -9.14 3.76
C PHE A 77 4.81 -8.24 4.63
N SER A 78 5.39 -7.73 5.69
CA SER A 78 4.73 -6.73 6.53
C SER A 78 5.66 -5.54 6.74
N PHE A 79 5.06 -4.40 7.06
CA PHE A 79 5.82 -3.20 7.35
C PHE A 79 5.06 -2.33 8.33
N GLN A 80 5.80 -1.39 8.95
CA GLN A 80 5.22 -0.44 9.88
C GLN A 80 5.06 0.92 9.20
N LEU A 81 3.91 1.55 9.42
CA LEU A 81 3.71 2.94 9.06
C LEU A 81 3.67 3.77 10.33
N GLU A 82 4.43 4.85 10.34
CA GLU A 82 4.38 5.79 11.44
C GLU A 82 3.17 6.71 11.25
N LYS A 83 2.53 7.03 12.36
CA LYS A 83 1.47 8.04 12.33
C LYS A 83 2.09 9.40 12.09
N LEU A 84 1.53 10.09 11.14
CA LEU A 84 1.85 11.49 10.96
C LEU A 84 1.13 12.34 12.01
#